data_f566ce5181ef85df632ab873999f30b9
#
_entry.id   f566ce5181ef85df632ab873999f30b9
#
_cell.length_a   1.000
_cell.length_b   1.000
_cell.length_c   1.000
_cell.angle_alpha   90.00
_cell.angle_beta   90.00
_cell.angle_gamma   90.00
#
_symmetry.space_group_name_H-M   'P 1'
#
loop_
_entity.id
_entity.type
_entity.pdbx_description
1 polymer ?
#
loop_
_entity_poly.entity_id
_entity_poly.type
_entity_poly.pdbx_seq_one_letter_code
_entity_poly.pdbx_strand_id
1 'polypeptide(L)'
;MKEDGVIENYAIGGAIAAMFYIDPFNTEDLDVFFAIRDMEGALDFLSPIYKYLTERGYQVEGVMINIEGWPVQFLPLYNPLVEEAVERANETEYHQTPVRVIRSEHLVAIMLDTGRPKDYARITRFIEAGLVEMESLTDILSRHKLDKKWRDNRWRFIP
;
A
#
# COMPACT_ATOMS: atom_id res chain seq x y z
N MET A 1 -10.56 6.62 13.39
CA MET A 1 -9.57 5.58 13.81
C MET A 1 -8.24 6.18 14.24
N LYS A 2 -7.61 7.06 13.44
CA LYS A 2 -6.36 7.73 13.85
C LYS A 2 -6.61 8.70 15.02
N GLU A 3 -7.61 9.55 14.92
CA GLU A 3 -8.00 10.48 15.99
C GLU A 3 -8.43 9.78 17.29
N ASP A 4 -9.04 8.60 17.16
CA ASP A 4 -9.47 7.78 18.31
C ASP A 4 -8.36 6.85 18.83
N GLY A 5 -7.16 6.92 18.27
CA GLY A 5 -5.99 6.16 18.72
C GLY A 5 -6.04 4.65 18.43
N VAL A 6 -6.92 4.20 17.55
CA VAL A 6 -7.01 2.79 17.12
C VAL A 6 -5.85 2.40 16.22
N ILE A 7 -5.45 3.33 15.34
CA ILE A 7 -4.24 3.22 14.51
C ILE A 7 -3.37 4.46 14.71
N GLU A 8 -2.07 4.29 14.61
CA GLU A 8 -1.10 5.38 14.76
C GLU A 8 -0.87 6.10 13.43
N ASN A 9 -0.65 5.34 12.39
CA ASN A 9 -0.43 5.84 11.04
C ASN A 9 -1.03 4.89 10.00
N TYR A 10 -1.25 5.39 8.78
CA TYR A 10 -1.75 4.58 7.67
C TYR A 10 -1.34 5.15 6.33
N ALA A 11 -1.41 4.31 5.29
CA ALA A 11 -1.43 4.76 3.91
C ALA A 11 -2.26 3.81 3.03
N ILE A 12 -2.93 4.36 2.04
CA ILE A 12 -3.57 3.60 0.97
C ILE A 12 -2.47 3.01 0.08
N GLY A 13 -2.54 1.71 -0.17
CA GLY A 13 -1.64 0.97 -1.02
C GLY A 13 -2.34 0.26 -2.18
N GLY A 14 -1.70 -0.77 -2.69
CA GLY A 14 -2.26 -1.67 -3.69
C GLY A 14 -2.74 -1.01 -4.98
N ALA A 15 -3.84 -1.52 -5.52
CA ALA A 15 -4.41 -1.08 -6.77
C ALA A 15 -4.98 0.35 -6.70
N ILE A 16 -5.68 0.66 -5.62
CA ILE A 16 -6.29 1.99 -5.43
C ILE A 16 -5.21 3.06 -5.35
N ALA A 17 -4.11 2.84 -4.62
CA ALA A 17 -2.99 3.78 -4.58
C ALA A 17 -2.38 4.01 -5.98
N ALA A 18 -2.27 2.96 -6.79
CA ALA A 18 -1.76 3.10 -8.15
C ALA A 18 -2.65 3.99 -9.03
N MET A 19 -3.96 3.99 -8.81
CA MET A 19 -4.91 4.85 -9.56
C MET A 19 -4.78 6.35 -9.26
N PHE A 20 -4.04 6.74 -8.22
CA PHE A 20 -3.68 8.15 -8.01
C PHE A 20 -2.58 8.62 -8.98
N TYR A 21 -1.93 7.69 -9.66
CA TYR A 21 -0.79 7.96 -10.55
C TYR A 21 -1.03 7.57 -12.00
N ILE A 22 -1.70 6.45 -12.25
CA ILE A 22 -1.96 5.91 -13.59
C ILE A 22 -3.45 5.77 -13.85
N ASP A 23 -3.83 5.62 -15.12
CA ASP A 23 -5.22 5.44 -15.52
C ASP A 23 -5.92 4.33 -14.74
N PRO A 24 -7.20 4.51 -14.38
CA PRO A 24 -7.97 3.54 -13.65
C PRO A 24 -8.01 2.15 -14.31
N PHE A 25 -8.05 1.13 -13.49
CA PHE A 25 -8.21 -0.27 -13.88
C PHE A 25 -9.08 -0.99 -12.84
N ASN A 26 -9.59 -2.16 -13.19
CA ASN A 26 -10.46 -2.90 -12.28
C ASN A 26 -9.70 -3.32 -11.02
N THR A 27 -10.30 -3.01 -9.88
CA THR A 27 -9.95 -3.53 -8.57
C THR A 27 -11.23 -3.81 -7.79
N GLU A 28 -11.17 -4.77 -6.88
CA GLU A 28 -12.31 -5.22 -6.09
C GLU A 28 -12.17 -4.84 -4.62
N ASP A 29 -11.00 -4.32 -4.22
CA ASP A 29 -10.63 -4.06 -2.83
C ASP A 29 -9.83 -2.77 -2.67
N LEU A 30 -9.84 -2.26 -1.46
CA LEU A 30 -8.99 -1.16 -0.99
C LEU A 30 -8.00 -1.69 0.04
N ASP A 31 -6.71 -1.65 -0.29
CA ASP A 31 -5.62 -2.00 0.63
C ASP A 31 -5.25 -0.80 1.50
N VAL A 32 -5.37 -0.94 2.81
CA VAL A 32 -4.93 0.06 3.80
C VAL A 32 -3.83 -0.52 4.67
N PHE A 33 -2.60 -0.08 4.48
CA PHE A 33 -1.49 -0.40 5.37
C PHE A 33 -1.56 0.48 6.62
N PHE A 34 -1.34 -0.12 7.80
CA PHE A 34 -1.48 0.60 9.07
C PHE A 34 -0.43 0.21 10.09
N ALA A 35 -0.08 1.19 10.93
CA ALA A 35 0.69 1.01 12.15
C ALA A 35 -0.24 1.11 13.37
N ILE A 36 0.00 0.27 14.38
CA ILE A 36 -0.61 0.37 15.71
C ILE A 36 0.48 0.55 16.76
N ARG A 37 0.12 1.14 17.89
CA ARG A 37 1.00 1.19 19.07
C ARG A 37 1.14 -0.22 19.64
N ASP A 38 2.32 -0.53 20.16
CA ASP A 38 2.60 -1.79 20.86
C ASP A 38 2.45 -3.05 20.00
N MET A 39 3.00 -3.04 18.77
CA MET A 39 3.05 -4.22 17.91
C MET A 39 3.96 -5.34 18.45
N GLU A 40 4.85 -5.07 19.41
CA GLU A 40 5.75 -6.07 19.97
C GLU A 40 4.96 -7.16 20.74
N GLY A 41 4.93 -8.36 20.17
CA GLY A 41 4.32 -9.54 20.79
C GLY A 41 2.80 -9.69 20.61
N ALA A 42 2.13 -8.81 19.91
CA ALA A 42 0.72 -8.98 19.61
C ALA A 42 0.53 -10.06 18.52
N LEU A 43 -0.21 -11.12 18.84
CA LEU A 43 -0.60 -12.16 17.87
C LEU A 43 -1.79 -11.74 17.01
N ASP A 44 -2.48 -10.69 17.38
CA ASP A 44 -3.71 -10.22 16.72
C ASP A 44 -3.70 -8.70 16.55
N PHE A 45 -3.22 -8.25 15.39
CA PHE A 45 -3.14 -6.84 15.02
C PHE A 45 -4.47 -6.27 14.49
N LEU A 46 -5.39 -7.14 14.08
CA LEU A 46 -6.62 -6.74 13.41
C LEU A 46 -7.80 -6.58 14.36
N SER A 47 -7.81 -7.28 15.50
CA SER A 47 -8.90 -7.22 16.48
C SER A 47 -9.29 -5.80 16.90
N PRO A 48 -8.36 -4.88 17.21
CA PRO A 48 -8.74 -3.52 17.58
C PRO A 48 -9.49 -2.79 16.45
N ILE A 49 -9.06 -2.99 15.20
CA ILE A 49 -9.68 -2.39 14.01
C ILE A 49 -11.06 -2.99 13.79
N TYR A 50 -11.15 -4.32 13.81
CA TYR A 50 -12.41 -5.02 13.59
C TYR A 50 -13.43 -4.68 14.66
N LYS A 51 -13.03 -4.65 15.93
CA LYS A 51 -13.89 -4.23 17.03
C LYS A 51 -14.39 -2.80 16.83
N TYR A 52 -13.49 -1.86 16.56
CA TYR A 52 -13.86 -0.46 16.33
C TYR A 52 -14.88 -0.29 15.20
N LEU A 53 -14.71 -1.02 14.09
CA LEU A 53 -15.57 -0.91 12.92
C LEU A 53 -16.91 -1.66 13.12
N THR A 54 -16.90 -2.84 13.73
CA THR A 54 -18.14 -3.59 14.00
C THR A 54 -19.03 -2.89 15.02
N GLU A 55 -18.46 -2.22 16.03
CA GLU A 55 -19.21 -1.37 16.96
C GLU A 55 -19.89 -0.17 16.27
N ARG A 56 -19.46 0.18 15.05
CA ARG A 56 -20.07 1.21 14.19
C ARG A 56 -20.98 0.65 13.10
N GLY A 57 -21.25 -0.67 13.14
CA GLY A 57 -22.20 -1.34 12.24
C GLY A 57 -21.59 -1.88 10.94
N TYR A 58 -20.27 -1.78 10.73
CA TYR A 58 -19.64 -2.36 9.56
C TYR A 58 -19.51 -3.88 9.70
N GLN A 59 -19.61 -4.60 8.58
CA GLN A 59 -19.61 -6.06 8.54
C GLN A 59 -18.24 -6.60 8.12
N VAL A 60 -17.79 -7.63 8.83
CA VAL A 60 -16.55 -8.37 8.51
C VAL A 60 -16.91 -9.53 7.58
N GLU A 61 -16.23 -9.62 6.45
CA GLU A 61 -16.34 -10.68 5.44
C GLU A 61 -14.97 -11.33 5.21
N GLY A 62 -14.71 -12.40 5.92
CA GLY A 62 -13.37 -13.05 5.89
C GLY A 62 -12.28 -12.16 6.48
N VAL A 63 -11.34 -11.73 5.65
CA VAL A 63 -10.24 -10.81 6.02
C VAL A 63 -10.53 -9.36 5.63
N MET A 64 -11.71 -9.08 5.12
CA MET A 64 -12.11 -7.75 4.66
C MET A 64 -13.23 -7.20 5.53
N ILE A 65 -13.39 -5.89 5.54
CA ILE A 65 -14.53 -5.20 6.12
C ILE A 65 -15.21 -4.41 5.01
N ASN A 66 -16.52 -4.60 4.89
CA ASN A 66 -17.31 -3.78 3.97
C ASN A 66 -17.54 -2.40 4.58
N ILE A 67 -16.93 -1.36 4.00
CA ILE A 67 -17.07 0.02 4.42
C ILE A 67 -17.73 0.80 3.28
N GLU A 68 -18.94 1.29 3.51
CA GLU A 68 -19.75 2.03 2.52
C GLU A 68 -19.87 1.32 1.16
N GLY A 69 -19.98 -0.03 1.18
CA GLY A 69 -20.11 -0.85 -0.01
C GLY A 69 -18.78 -1.27 -0.66
N TRP A 70 -17.64 -0.88 -0.07
CA TRP A 70 -16.32 -1.28 -0.55
C TRP A 70 -15.65 -2.29 0.38
N PRO A 71 -15.13 -3.42 -0.15
CA PRO A 71 -14.28 -4.31 0.60
C PRO A 71 -12.93 -3.63 0.92
N VAL A 72 -12.66 -3.46 2.20
CA VAL A 72 -11.40 -2.86 2.68
C VAL A 72 -10.58 -3.93 3.39
N GLN A 73 -9.33 -4.09 2.94
CA GLN A 73 -8.35 -4.96 3.59
C GLN A 73 -7.40 -4.12 4.41
N PHE A 74 -7.33 -4.39 5.71
CA PHE A 74 -6.33 -3.80 6.60
C PHE A 74 -5.11 -4.69 6.68
N LEU A 75 -3.95 -4.13 6.36
CA LEU A 75 -2.67 -4.83 6.28
C LEU A 75 -1.69 -4.22 7.29
N PRO A 76 -1.19 -5.00 8.26
CA PRO A 76 -0.16 -4.52 9.17
C PRO A 76 1.15 -4.28 8.42
N LEU A 77 2.06 -3.52 9.01
CA LEU A 77 3.41 -3.33 8.49
C LEU A 77 4.19 -4.63 8.66
N TYR A 78 4.34 -5.39 7.59
CA TYR A 78 4.91 -6.75 7.63
C TYR A 78 6.41 -6.82 7.27
N ASN A 79 6.98 -5.73 6.79
CA ASN A 79 8.42 -5.63 6.51
C ASN A 79 8.90 -4.17 6.49
N PRO A 80 10.22 -3.92 6.57
CA PRO A 80 10.78 -2.57 6.57
C PRO A 80 10.46 -1.72 5.34
N LEU A 81 10.24 -2.34 4.17
CA LEU A 81 9.85 -1.63 2.95
C LEU A 81 8.45 -1.02 3.09
N VAL A 82 7.49 -1.80 3.59
CA VAL A 82 6.12 -1.32 3.80
C VAL A 82 6.06 -0.29 4.92
N GLU A 83 6.85 -0.48 5.98
CA GLU A 83 6.99 0.50 7.06
C GLU A 83 7.47 1.86 6.52
N GLU A 84 8.57 1.88 5.78
CA GLU A 84 9.08 3.09 5.13
C GLU A 84 8.07 3.70 4.16
N ALA A 85 7.37 2.86 3.38
CA ALA A 85 6.35 3.32 2.43
C ALA A 85 5.20 4.06 3.12
N VAL A 86 4.76 3.58 4.27
CA VAL A 86 3.70 4.23 5.07
C VAL A 86 4.22 5.50 5.73
N GLU A 87 5.43 5.50 6.28
CA GLU A 87 6.03 6.69 6.88
C GLU A 87 6.17 7.83 5.86
N ARG A 88 6.64 7.51 4.65
CA ARG A 88 6.92 8.46 3.56
C ARG A 88 5.75 8.68 2.61
N ALA A 89 4.56 8.20 2.93
CA ALA A 89 3.37 8.34 2.09
C ALA A 89 3.05 9.82 1.81
N ASN A 90 2.60 10.10 0.58
CA ASN A 90 2.15 11.42 0.19
C ASN A 90 0.81 11.75 0.85
N GLU A 91 0.71 12.95 1.39
CA GLU A 91 -0.58 13.52 1.77
C GLU A 91 -1.21 14.20 0.54
N THR A 92 -2.42 13.82 0.24
CA THR A 92 -3.20 14.35 -0.89
C THR A 92 -4.67 14.46 -0.52
N GLU A 93 -5.51 14.89 -1.45
CA GLU A 93 -6.95 14.99 -1.24
C GLU A 93 -7.70 14.13 -2.24
N TYR A 94 -8.73 13.45 -1.76
CA TYR A 94 -9.74 12.81 -2.59
C TYR A 94 -11.13 13.37 -2.22
N HIS A 95 -11.77 14.06 -3.16
CA HIS A 95 -13.05 14.76 -2.92
C HIS A 95 -13.05 15.60 -1.63
N GLN A 96 -12.03 16.46 -1.46
CA GLN A 96 -11.83 17.33 -0.28
C GLN A 96 -11.56 16.59 1.03
N THR A 97 -11.33 15.28 0.96
CA THR A 97 -10.96 14.47 2.12
C THR A 97 -9.44 14.22 2.10
N PRO A 98 -8.70 14.59 3.15
CA PRO A 98 -7.28 14.29 3.24
C PRO A 98 -7.05 12.79 3.29
N VAL A 99 -6.18 12.30 2.43
CA VAL A 99 -5.78 10.89 2.37
C VAL A 99 -4.26 10.76 2.29
N ARG A 100 -3.74 9.65 2.79
CA ARG A 100 -2.34 9.30 2.66
C ARG A 100 -2.19 8.16 1.67
N VAL A 101 -1.36 8.35 0.65
CA VAL A 101 -1.17 7.40 -0.45
C VAL A 101 0.30 7.05 -0.58
N ILE A 102 0.63 5.77 -0.69
CA ILE A 102 2.00 5.30 -0.91
C ILE A 102 2.56 5.92 -2.19
N ARG A 103 3.79 6.42 -2.13
CA ARG A 103 4.48 7.06 -3.26
C ARG A 103 4.74 6.05 -4.38
N SER A 104 4.82 6.56 -5.61
CA SER A 104 5.02 5.74 -6.82
C SER A 104 6.24 4.81 -6.72
N GLU A 105 7.38 5.30 -6.23
CA GLU A 105 8.61 4.52 -6.09
C GLU A 105 8.44 3.36 -5.10
N HIS A 106 7.79 3.61 -3.96
CA HIS A 106 7.51 2.56 -2.98
C HIS A 106 6.47 1.56 -3.50
N LEU A 107 5.44 2.02 -4.23
CA LEU A 107 4.48 1.11 -4.89
C LEU A 107 5.20 0.18 -5.86
N VAL A 108 6.09 0.72 -6.69
CA VAL A 108 6.90 -0.09 -7.63
C VAL A 108 7.79 -1.09 -6.88
N ALA A 109 8.45 -0.66 -5.80
CA ALA A 109 9.27 -1.55 -4.98
C ALA A 109 8.45 -2.68 -4.33
N ILE A 110 7.27 -2.37 -3.76
CA ILE A 110 6.36 -3.36 -3.16
C ILE A 110 5.81 -4.32 -4.24
N MET A 111 5.42 -3.81 -5.40
CA MET A 111 4.98 -4.63 -6.52
C MET A 111 6.08 -5.55 -7.02
N LEU A 112 7.32 -5.06 -7.11
CA LEU A 112 8.48 -5.89 -7.45
C LEU A 112 8.73 -6.96 -6.39
N ASP A 113 8.67 -6.62 -5.11
CA ASP A 113 8.85 -7.57 -4.01
C ASP A 113 7.78 -8.67 -4.02
N THR A 114 6.53 -8.33 -4.24
CA THR A 114 5.42 -9.28 -4.39
C THR A 114 5.59 -10.15 -5.65
N GLY A 115 5.86 -9.55 -6.81
CA GLY A 115 6.23 -10.24 -8.04
C GLY A 115 5.12 -11.02 -8.75
N ARG A 116 3.85 -10.66 -8.57
CA ARG A 116 2.72 -11.25 -9.31
C ARG A 116 2.69 -10.75 -10.76
N PRO A 117 2.15 -11.52 -11.73
CA PRO A 117 2.05 -11.05 -13.10
C PRO A 117 1.38 -9.69 -13.28
N LYS A 118 0.30 -9.44 -12.52
CA LYS A 118 -0.40 -8.15 -12.52
C LYS A 118 0.45 -7.01 -11.97
N ASP A 119 1.36 -7.29 -11.05
CA ASP A 119 2.25 -6.29 -10.47
C ASP A 119 3.31 -5.86 -11.48
N TYR A 120 3.89 -6.81 -12.22
CA TYR A 120 4.83 -6.49 -13.30
C TYR A 120 4.19 -5.63 -14.40
N ALA A 121 2.94 -5.93 -14.80
CA ALA A 121 2.23 -5.12 -15.78
C ALA A 121 1.99 -3.68 -15.27
N ARG A 122 1.73 -3.50 -13.97
CA ARG A 122 1.59 -2.17 -13.36
C ARG A 122 2.92 -1.43 -13.31
N ILE A 123 4.02 -2.10 -12.91
CA ILE A 123 5.37 -1.51 -12.92
C ILE A 123 5.69 -0.95 -14.30
N THR A 124 5.43 -1.72 -15.37
CA THR A 124 5.64 -1.25 -16.74
C THR A 124 4.91 0.07 -17.00
N ARG A 125 3.63 0.15 -16.63
CA ARG A 125 2.84 1.39 -16.83
C ARG A 125 3.39 2.59 -16.05
N PHE A 126 3.88 2.39 -14.82
CA PHE A 126 4.51 3.44 -14.03
C PHE A 126 5.79 3.98 -14.70
N ILE A 127 6.62 3.08 -15.22
CA ILE A 127 7.89 3.44 -15.90
C ILE A 127 7.60 4.14 -17.24
N GLU A 128 6.73 3.58 -18.08
CA GLU A 128 6.38 4.14 -19.38
C GLU A 128 5.73 5.54 -19.28
N ALA A 129 4.94 5.75 -18.24
CA ALA A 129 4.32 7.04 -17.96
C ALA A 129 5.28 8.07 -17.32
N GLY A 130 6.53 7.70 -17.01
CA GLY A 130 7.53 8.57 -16.40
C GLY A 130 7.15 9.03 -14.97
N LEU A 131 6.39 8.22 -14.24
CA LEU A 131 5.84 8.55 -12.92
C LEU A 131 6.72 8.10 -11.75
N VAL A 132 7.90 7.60 -12.06
CA VAL A 132 8.87 7.08 -11.09
C VAL A 132 10.19 7.84 -11.24
N GLU A 133 10.63 8.45 -10.15
CA GLU A 133 11.96 9.02 -10.09
C GLU A 133 12.97 7.88 -9.89
N MET A 134 13.76 7.59 -10.94
CA MET A 134 14.61 6.38 -11.02
C MET A 134 15.75 6.35 -10.00
N GLU A 135 16.28 7.50 -9.60
CA GLU A 135 17.32 7.59 -8.57
C GLU A 135 16.74 7.19 -7.21
N SER A 136 15.58 7.75 -6.86
CA SER A 136 14.85 7.40 -5.65
C SER A 136 14.43 5.93 -5.62
N LEU A 137 13.93 5.40 -6.74
CA LEU A 137 13.60 3.97 -6.83
C LEU A 137 14.84 3.10 -6.59
N THR A 138 15.97 3.43 -7.23
CA THR A 138 17.20 2.66 -7.08
C THR A 138 17.70 2.65 -5.64
N ASP A 139 17.61 3.78 -4.95
CA ASP A 139 17.96 3.89 -3.53
C ASP A 139 17.06 3.02 -2.65
N ILE A 140 15.74 3.06 -2.86
CA ILE A 140 14.77 2.21 -2.16
C ILE A 140 15.08 0.72 -2.40
N LEU A 141 15.28 0.33 -3.66
CA LEU A 141 15.59 -1.06 -4.01
C LEU A 141 16.86 -1.56 -3.34
N SER A 142 17.89 -0.72 -3.27
CA SER A 142 19.17 -1.04 -2.62
C SER A 142 19.01 -1.22 -1.12
N ARG A 143 18.37 -0.28 -0.44
CA ARG A 143 18.13 -0.35 1.01
C ARG A 143 17.31 -1.58 1.42
N HIS A 144 16.38 -2.00 0.57
CA HIS A 144 15.51 -3.15 0.83
C HIS A 144 15.96 -4.45 0.14
N LYS A 145 17.22 -4.52 -0.38
CA LYS A 145 17.83 -5.72 -0.97
C LYS A 145 17.08 -6.27 -2.19
N LEU A 146 16.45 -5.41 -2.95
CA LEU A 146 15.70 -5.76 -4.16
C LEU A 146 16.50 -5.58 -5.46
N ASP A 147 17.77 -5.12 -5.40
CA ASP A 147 18.64 -4.88 -6.58
C ASP A 147 18.73 -6.09 -7.51
N LYS A 148 18.91 -7.28 -6.94
CA LYS A 148 18.99 -8.51 -7.74
C LYS A 148 17.66 -8.75 -8.45
N LYS A 149 16.56 -8.67 -7.73
CA LYS A 149 15.22 -8.91 -8.29
C LYS A 149 14.89 -7.88 -9.38
N TRP A 150 15.30 -6.63 -9.18
CA TRP A 150 15.18 -5.58 -10.19
C TRP A 150 15.99 -5.91 -11.44
N ARG A 151 17.30 -6.20 -11.34
CA ARG A 151 18.15 -6.55 -12.48
C ARG A 151 17.62 -7.75 -13.27
N ASP A 152 17.14 -8.79 -12.56
CA ASP A 152 16.63 -10.00 -13.19
C ASP A 152 15.31 -9.77 -13.96
N ASN A 153 14.56 -8.70 -13.64
CA ASN A 153 13.25 -8.42 -14.23
C ASN A 153 13.18 -7.10 -15.02
N ARG A 154 14.17 -6.21 -14.92
CA ARG A 154 14.11 -4.85 -15.51
C ARG A 154 13.88 -4.84 -17.03
N TRP A 155 14.30 -5.89 -17.74
CA TRP A 155 14.06 -6.05 -19.17
C TRP A 155 12.57 -6.10 -19.53
N ARG A 156 11.70 -6.33 -18.56
CA ARG A 156 10.24 -6.31 -18.72
C ARG A 156 9.67 -4.90 -18.71
N PHE A 157 10.38 -3.95 -18.10
CA PHE A 157 9.86 -2.63 -17.78
C PHE A 157 10.56 -1.51 -18.56
N ILE A 158 11.78 -1.75 -18.98
CA ILE A 158 12.62 -0.76 -19.67
C ILE A 158 12.98 -1.38 -21.02
N PRO A 159 12.53 -0.78 -22.15
CA PRO A 159 12.83 -1.26 -23.49
C PRO A 159 14.33 -1.20 -23.84
#